data_fc4517f2ea4836feb7cc44b813e123e5
#
_entry.id   fc4517f2ea4836feb7cc44b813e123e5
#
_cell.length_a   1.000
_cell.length_b   1.000
_cell.length_c   1.000
_cell.angle_alpha   90.00
_cell.angle_beta   90.00
_cell.angle_gamma   90.00
#
_symmetry.space_group_name_H-M   'P 1'
#
loop_
_entity.id
_entity.type
_entity.pdbx_description
1 polymer ?
#
loop_
_entity_poly.entity_id
_entity_poly.type
_entity_poly.pdbx_seq_one_letter_code
_entity_poly.pdbx_strand_id
1 'polypeptide(L)'
;MNNIQQIQMMNGQEVIADIQHWQEDTFIEANNILELIPINELDLDPEETKSYYILKPWITYTDDLAKSTTINPAAVMCMTDPSPTVLEQYNSSLEEITRGMEAQGEAERESIGNVVSFLPKKQPSLLTE
;
A
#
# COMPACT_ATOMS: atom_id res chain seq x y z
N MET A 1 17.51 4.61 -9.81
CA MET A 1 17.87 3.95 -8.55
C MET A 1 16.77 4.17 -7.54
N ASN A 2 16.27 3.10 -6.97
CA ASN A 2 15.18 3.20 -6.02
C ASN A 2 15.69 3.56 -4.64
N ASN A 3 14.97 4.42 -3.98
CA ASN A 3 15.28 4.78 -2.60
C ASN A 3 14.14 4.34 -1.70
N ILE A 4 14.12 3.04 -1.41
CA ILE A 4 13.05 2.45 -0.63
C ILE A 4 13.33 2.65 0.86
N GLN A 5 12.38 3.23 1.56
CA GLN A 5 12.51 3.56 2.97
C GLN A 5 11.36 2.99 3.77
N GLN A 6 11.65 2.62 4.99
CA GLN A 6 10.67 2.17 5.96
C GLN A 6 10.41 3.34 6.90
N ILE A 7 9.15 3.76 7.01
CA ILE A 7 8.77 5.00 7.64
C ILE A 7 7.78 4.76 8.77
N GLN A 8 8.10 5.27 9.94
CA GLN A 8 7.17 5.28 11.07
C GLN A 8 6.46 6.61 11.06
N MET A 9 5.13 6.57 10.94
CA MET A 9 4.32 7.78 10.92
C MET A 9 3.93 8.18 12.36
N MET A 10 3.61 9.46 12.52
CA MET A 10 3.25 10.00 13.84
C MET A 10 1.99 9.35 14.43
N ASN A 11 1.11 8.84 13.58
CA ASN A 11 -0.12 8.18 14.04
C ASN A 11 0.08 6.70 14.39
N GLY A 12 1.32 6.21 14.34
CA GLY A 12 1.63 4.82 14.67
C GLY A 12 1.66 3.87 13.49
N GLN A 13 1.22 4.32 12.32
CA GLN A 13 1.29 3.48 11.12
C GLN A 13 2.73 3.37 10.65
N GLU A 14 3.05 2.24 10.06
CA GLU A 14 4.37 2.01 9.49
C GLU A 14 4.20 1.70 8.01
N VAL A 15 4.95 2.41 7.17
CA VAL A 15 4.82 2.24 5.72
C VAL A 15 6.19 2.03 5.09
N ILE A 16 6.19 1.43 3.91
CA ILE A 16 7.39 1.26 3.10
C ILE A 16 7.09 1.90 1.76
N ALA A 17 7.98 2.76 1.30
CA ALA A 17 7.73 3.54 0.10
C ALA A 17 9.01 3.76 -0.69
N ASP A 18 8.83 4.00 -1.98
CA ASP A 18 9.92 4.39 -2.87
C ASP A 18 9.95 5.92 -2.91
N ILE A 19 10.94 6.51 -2.27
CA ILE A 19 11.06 7.96 -2.16
C ILE A 19 11.66 8.50 -3.45
N GLN A 20 10.90 9.33 -4.14
CA GLN A 20 11.36 9.95 -5.38
C GLN A 20 12.04 11.28 -5.14
N HIS A 21 11.52 12.05 -4.21
CA HIS A 21 12.04 13.37 -3.93
C HIS A 21 11.69 13.77 -2.50
N TRP A 22 12.65 14.32 -1.79
CA TRP A 22 12.43 14.82 -0.44
C TRP A 22 12.98 16.22 -0.34
N GLN A 23 12.09 17.16 -0.11
CA GLN A 23 12.48 18.55 0.13
C GLN A 23 12.18 18.84 1.59
N GLU A 24 13.22 19.09 2.36
CA GLU A 24 13.10 19.31 3.80
C GLU A 24 12.02 20.30 4.15
N ASP A 25 11.25 19.97 5.18
CA ASP A 25 10.19 20.82 5.74
C ASP A 25 9.09 21.20 4.75
N THR A 26 9.13 20.70 3.52
CA THR A 26 8.15 21.05 2.52
C THR A 26 7.30 19.86 2.11
N PHE A 27 7.91 18.85 1.52
CA PHE A 27 7.16 17.66 1.10
C PHE A 27 8.09 16.49 0.84
N ILE A 28 7.49 15.30 0.88
CA ILE A 28 8.13 14.06 0.46
C ILE A 28 7.28 13.51 -0.68
N GLU A 29 7.90 13.24 -1.81
CA GLU A 29 7.22 12.65 -2.94
C GLU A 29 7.62 11.19 -3.03
N ALA A 30 6.62 10.30 -3.00
CA ALA A 30 6.87 8.86 -2.98
C ALA A 30 5.84 8.12 -3.81
N ASN A 31 6.17 6.91 -4.21
CA ASN A 31 5.21 6.03 -4.86
C ASN A 31 5.37 4.62 -4.31
N ASN A 32 4.50 3.73 -4.77
CA ASN A 32 4.50 2.33 -4.34
C ASN A 32 4.49 2.19 -2.83
N ILE A 33 3.57 2.89 -2.18
CA ILE A 33 3.50 2.96 -0.71
C ILE A 33 2.65 1.83 -0.18
N LEU A 34 3.26 0.96 0.61
CA LEU A 34 2.56 -0.15 1.26
C LEU A 34 2.62 0.05 2.77
N GLU A 35 1.50 -0.24 3.42
CA GLU A 35 1.44 -0.20 4.88
C GLU A 35 1.80 -1.57 5.43
N LEU A 36 2.65 -1.58 6.45
CA LEU A 36 3.06 -2.79 7.14
C LEU A 36 2.14 -2.96 8.35
N ILE A 37 1.38 -4.04 8.36
CA ILE A 37 0.42 -4.31 9.42
C ILE A 37 0.81 -5.57 10.17
N PRO A 38 1.17 -5.44 11.45
CA PRO A 38 1.47 -6.64 12.24
C PRO A 38 0.21 -7.44 12.49
N ILE A 39 0.33 -8.76 12.43
CA ILE A 39 -0.79 -9.66 12.66
C ILE A 39 -0.59 -10.53 13.89
N ASN A 40 0.27 -10.11 14.79
CA ASN A 40 0.54 -10.84 16.01
C ASN A 40 -0.62 -10.81 17.00
N GLU A 41 -1.66 -10.03 16.71
CA GLU A 41 -2.84 -9.98 17.55
C GLU A 41 -3.90 -10.98 17.13
N LEU A 42 -3.72 -11.65 16.00
CA LEU A 42 -4.64 -12.67 15.57
C LEU A 42 -4.20 -13.96 16.25
N ASP A 43 -5.13 -14.62 16.89
CA ASP A 43 -5.01 -15.89 17.61
C ASP A 43 -3.91 -16.84 17.15
N LEU A 44 -2.69 -16.40 17.22
CA LEU A 44 -1.56 -17.25 16.94
C LEU A 44 -1.22 -18.04 18.18
N ASP A 45 -0.70 -19.24 17.99
CA ASP A 45 -0.25 -20.08 19.06
C ASP A 45 0.73 -19.30 19.95
N PRO A 46 0.48 -19.19 21.26
CA PRO A 46 1.39 -18.46 22.15
C PRO A 46 2.81 -19.00 22.15
N GLU A 47 3.01 -20.20 21.64
CA GLU A 47 4.34 -20.77 21.54
C GLU A 47 5.08 -20.28 20.30
N GLU A 48 4.38 -19.67 19.37
CA GLU A 48 5.02 -19.11 18.19
C GLU A 48 5.64 -17.77 18.52
N THR A 49 6.94 -17.70 18.41
CA THR A 49 7.68 -16.48 18.70
C THR A 49 7.90 -15.61 17.47
N LYS A 50 7.40 -16.05 16.32
CA LYS A 50 7.58 -15.30 15.07
C LYS A 50 6.55 -14.19 14.97
N SER A 51 7.04 -13.01 14.66
CA SER A 51 6.16 -11.90 14.34
C SER A 51 5.77 -11.99 12.88
N TYR A 52 4.48 -11.88 12.61
CA TYR A 52 3.97 -11.88 11.25
C TYR A 52 3.43 -10.51 10.91
N TYR A 53 3.52 -10.15 9.66
CA TYR A 53 2.94 -8.90 9.17
C TYR A 53 2.49 -9.10 7.73
N ILE A 54 1.60 -8.22 7.30
CA ILE A 54 1.17 -8.17 5.91
C ILE A 54 1.45 -6.79 5.37
N LEU A 55 1.59 -6.70 4.06
CA LEU A 55 1.78 -5.44 3.37
C LEU A 55 0.58 -5.20 2.47
N LYS A 56 -0.02 -4.03 2.58
CA LYS A 56 -1.16 -3.66 1.74
C LYS A 56 -1.02 -2.21 1.30
N PRO A 57 -1.71 -1.79 0.23
CA PRO A 57 -1.62 -0.39 -0.19
C PRO A 57 -2.02 0.55 0.94
N TRP A 58 -1.23 1.59 1.17
CA TRP A 58 -1.52 2.57 2.20
C TRP A 58 -2.75 3.40 1.83
N ILE A 59 -2.84 3.79 0.56
CA ILE A 59 -4.04 4.46 0.07
C ILE A 59 -5.04 3.38 -0.32
N THR A 60 -6.15 3.30 0.40
CA THR A 60 -7.10 2.20 0.26
C THR A 60 -7.72 2.11 -1.12
N TYR A 61 -8.10 3.24 -1.67
CA TYR A 61 -8.75 3.27 -2.98
C TYR A 61 -7.82 3.88 -4.01
N THR A 62 -6.94 3.07 -4.54
CA THR A 62 -6.05 3.48 -5.61
C THR A 62 -6.07 2.45 -6.72
N ASP A 63 -5.96 2.92 -7.93
CA ASP A 63 -5.91 2.06 -9.11
C ASP A 63 -4.47 1.89 -9.62
N ASP A 64 -3.54 2.63 -9.06
CA ASP A 64 -2.16 2.62 -9.55
C ASP A 64 -1.20 3.00 -8.43
N LEU A 65 -0.47 2.02 -7.94
CA LEU A 65 0.51 2.24 -6.88
C LEU A 65 1.69 3.10 -7.32
N ALA A 66 1.93 3.17 -8.62
CA ALA A 66 3.04 3.98 -9.14
C ALA A 66 2.75 5.47 -9.17
N LYS A 67 1.52 5.87 -8.84
CA LYS A 67 1.19 7.28 -8.77
C LYS A 67 2.00 7.97 -7.69
N SER A 68 2.46 9.17 -8.01
CA SER A 68 3.18 9.98 -7.05
C SER A 68 2.23 10.45 -5.94
N THR A 69 2.66 10.26 -4.71
CA THR A 69 1.90 10.68 -3.54
C THR A 69 2.78 11.62 -2.72
N THR A 70 2.19 12.72 -2.28
CA THR A 70 2.91 13.69 -1.46
C THR A 70 2.62 13.43 0.00
N ILE A 71 3.69 13.27 0.78
CA ILE A 71 3.59 13.02 2.22
C ILE A 71 4.08 14.25 2.96
N ASN A 72 3.33 14.65 3.98
CA ASN A 72 3.73 15.77 4.82
C ASN A 72 4.87 15.33 5.74
N PRO A 73 6.06 15.95 5.65
CA PRO A 73 7.19 15.56 6.49
C PRO A 73 6.89 15.65 7.99
N ALA A 74 5.99 16.54 8.37
CA ALA A 74 5.61 16.69 9.79
C ALA A 74 4.91 15.45 10.35
N ALA A 75 4.38 14.61 9.47
CA ALA A 75 3.71 13.37 9.89
C ALA A 75 4.68 12.19 10.06
N VAL A 76 5.95 12.38 9.73
CA VAL A 76 6.96 11.33 9.81
C VAL A 76 7.69 11.40 11.14
N MET A 77 7.69 10.28 11.87
CA MET A 77 8.43 10.21 13.12
C MET A 77 9.88 9.81 12.87
N CYS A 78 10.09 8.80 12.04
CA CYS A 78 11.44 8.35 11.70
C CYS A 78 11.42 7.59 10.39
N MET A 79 12.60 7.44 9.80
CA MET A 79 12.76 6.77 8.53
C MET A 79 14.07 5.99 8.55
N THR A 80 14.04 4.79 8.01
CA THR A 80 15.23 3.94 7.99
C THR A 80 15.20 3.05 6.75
N ASP A 81 16.36 2.51 6.42
CA ASP A 81 16.46 1.53 5.35
C ASP A 81 15.81 0.22 5.82
N PRO A 82 14.98 -0.41 5.00
CA PRO A 82 14.40 -1.69 5.40
C PRO A 82 15.46 -2.79 5.43
N SER A 83 15.23 -3.79 6.28
CA SER A 83 16.11 -4.96 6.30
C SER A 83 15.98 -5.71 4.97
N PRO A 84 16.99 -6.54 4.62
CA PRO A 84 16.89 -7.32 3.37
C PRO A 84 15.64 -8.18 3.28
N THR A 85 15.21 -8.77 4.38
CA THR A 85 14.00 -9.59 4.41
C THR A 85 12.75 -8.76 4.13
N VAL A 86 12.64 -7.60 4.77
CA VAL A 86 11.50 -6.72 4.58
C VAL A 86 11.48 -6.18 3.15
N LEU A 87 12.66 -5.82 2.63
CA LEU A 87 12.77 -5.31 1.27
C LEU A 87 12.33 -6.36 0.25
N GLU A 88 12.73 -7.61 0.45
CA GLU A 88 12.33 -8.70 -0.43
C GLU A 88 10.81 -8.90 -0.41
N GLN A 89 10.23 -8.89 0.78
CA GLN A 89 8.78 -9.03 0.92
C GLN A 89 8.04 -7.84 0.32
N TYR A 90 8.58 -6.66 0.47
CA TYR A 90 8.00 -5.46 -0.13
C TYR A 90 7.95 -5.60 -1.65
N ASN A 91 9.07 -6.01 -2.27
CA ASN A 91 9.11 -6.18 -3.71
C ASN A 91 8.16 -7.26 -4.21
N SER A 92 8.09 -8.38 -3.50
CA SER A 92 7.18 -9.47 -3.84
C SER A 92 5.72 -9.05 -3.70
N SER A 93 5.39 -8.39 -2.61
CA SER A 93 4.02 -7.91 -2.37
C SER A 93 3.61 -6.88 -3.39
N LEU A 94 4.52 -5.96 -3.72
CA LEU A 94 4.25 -4.93 -4.70
C LEU A 94 3.92 -5.54 -6.06
N GLU A 95 4.68 -6.55 -6.48
CA GLU A 95 4.46 -7.24 -7.73
C GLU A 95 3.11 -7.95 -7.74
N GLU A 96 2.79 -8.65 -6.67
CA GLU A 96 1.52 -9.36 -6.54
C GLU A 96 0.33 -8.40 -6.56
N ILE A 97 0.40 -7.33 -5.80
CA ILE A 97 -0.67 -6.34 -5.72
C ILE A 97 -0.87 -5.67 -7.07
N THR A 98 0.21 -5.28 -7.71
CA THR A 98 0.14 -4.64 -9.03
C THR A 98 -0.52 -5.56 -10.04
N ARG A 99 -0.14 -6.83 -10.04
CA ARG A 99 -0.73 -7.81 -10.95
C ARG A 99 -2.22 -7.98 -10.68
N GLY A 100 -2.60 -8.01 -9.41
CA GLY A 100 -4.00 -8.10 -9.02
C GLY A 100 -4.80 -6.89 -9.46
N MET A 101 -4.24 -5.71 -9.34
CA MET A 101 -4.89 -4.48 -9.77
C MET A 101 -5.09 -4.44 -11.29
N GLU A 102 -4.09 -4.88 -12.03
CA GLU A 102 -4.20 -4.93 -13.48
C GLU A 102 -5.30 -5.89 -13.92
N ALA A 103 -5.35 -7.06 -13.32
CA ALA A 103 -6.39 -8.04 -13.63
C ALA A 103 -7.78 -7.52 -13.28
N GLN A 104 -7.91 -6.85 -12.15
CA GLN A 104 -9.17 -6.29 -11.73
C GLN A 104 -9.59 -5.14 -12.65
N GLY A 105 -8.64 -4.30 -13.03
CA GLY A 105 -8.91 -3.21 -13.95
C GLY A 105 -9.42 -3.70 -15.29
N GLU A 106 -8.85 -4.77 -15.81
CA GLU A 106 -9.30 -5.36 -17.05
C GLU A 106 -10.71 -5.93 -16.91
N ALA A 107 -10.97 -6.62 -15.81
CA ALA A 107 -12.29 -7.17 -15.55
C ALA A 107 -13.35 -6.07 -15.46
N GLU A 108 -13.02 -4.98 -14.79
CA GLU A 108 -13.93 -3.85 -14.68
C GLU A 108 -14.20 -3.20 -16.04
N ARG A 109 -13.17 -3.05 -16.86
CA ARG A 109 -13.34 -2.49 -18.20
C ARG A 109 -14.24 -3.37 -19.05
N GLU A 110 -14.07 -4.67 -18.98
CA GLU A 110 -14.93 -5.60 -19.70
C GLU A 110 -16.37 -5.52 -19.21
N SER A 111 -16.52 -5.45 -17.90
CA SER A 111 -17.84 -5.33 -17.29
C SER A 111 -18.55 -4.05 -17.73
N ILE A 112 -17.85 -2.94 -17.75
CA ILE A 112 -18.41 -1.68 -18.19
C ILE A 112 -18.77 -1.74 -19.67
N GLY A 113 -17.96 -2.41 -20.46
CA GLY A 113 -18.24 -2.59 -21.88
C GLY A 113 -19.51 -3.40 -22.12
N ASN A 114 -19.83 -4.31 -21.22
CA ASN A 114 -20.99 -5.19 -21.36
C ASN A 114 -22.22 -4.68 -20.63
N VAL A 115 -22.03 -3.89 -19.56
CA VAL A 115 -23.11 -3.43 -18.74
C VAL A 115 -23.13 -1.93 -18.78
N VAL A 116 -23.87 -1.43 -19.67
CA VAL A 116 -23.90 -0.01 -19.88
C VAL A 116 -24.53 0.73 -18.78
N SER A 117 -25.23 0.13 -17.97
CA SER A 117 -25.84 0.84 -16.89
C SER A 117 -25.13 0.70 -15.68
N PHE A 118 -24.29 0.94 -15.25
CA PHE A 118 -23.79 0.79 -14.11
C PHE A 118 -23.88 1.83 -13.20
N LEU A 119 -24.16 1.79 -12.28
CA LEU A 119 -24.31 2.66 -11.37
C LEU A 119 -23.58 2.48 -10.31
N PRO A 120 -23.07 3.00 -9.90
CA PRO A 120 -22.02 2.87 -8.99
C PRO A 120 -21.94 1.65 -8.17
N LYS A 121 -21.82 1.26 -8.14
CA LYS A 121 -21.45 0.50 -7.76
C LYS A 121 -21.15 -0.02 -6.83
N LYS A 122 -21.23 0.05 -6.50
CA LYS A 122 -21.03 -0.23 -6.11
C LYS A 122 -21.08 -0.53 -5.30
N GLN A 123 -21.42 -0.17 -4.99
CA GLN A 123 -21.41 -0.16 -4.77
C GLN A 123 -21.60 -0.88 -4.29
N PRO A 124 -21.71 -0.79 -3.68
CA PRO A 124 -21.82 -1.19 -3.66
C PRO A 124 -22.28 -1.64 -3.09
N SER A 125 -22.25 -1.65 -2.55
CA SER A 125 -22.55 -1.66 -2.75
C SER A 125 -23.18 -1.66 -2.24
N LEU A 126 -23.32 -1.36 -1.84
CA LEU A 126 -23.76 -0.97 -2.25
C LEU A 126 -24.49 -1.18 -2.43
N LEU A 127 -24.61 -1.14 -2.27
CA LEU A 127 -25.05 -1.01 -3.19
C LEU A 127 -25.50 -1.60 -3.64
N THR A 128 -25.62 -1.75 -3.57
CA THR A 128 -25.85 -2.19 -4.57
C THR A 128 -25.95 -2.52 -5.11
N GLU A 129 -25.96 -2.29 -5.26
CA GLU A 129 -25.80 -2.43 -6.28
C GLU A 129 -25.73 -2.63 -6.70
#